data_0c7b5c41626f1da0060b1a68e0cba962
#
_entry.id   0c7b5c41626f1da0060b1a68e0cba962
#
_cell.length_a   1.000
_cell.length_b   1.000
_cell.length_c   1.000
_cell.angle_alpha   90.00
_cell.angle_beta   90.00
_cell.angle_gamma   90.00
#
_symmetry.space_group_name_H-M   'P 1'
#
loop_
_entity.id
_entity.type
_entity.pdbx_description
1 polymer ?
#
loop_
_entity_poly.entity_id
_entity_poly.type
_entity_poly.pdbx_seq_one_letter_code
_entity_poly.pdbx_strand_id
1 'polypeptide(L)'
;LVRAGPLTWFRPSGCRGLNTLAEEAVQQAEKPESVASLGLQPPVLRKCELPVPAHRRPVQAWIESLRGYEQERVGLTELHPDVFSTAPRLDILHQVAIWQKNFKRISYAKTKTRAEVRGGGRKPWVQKGSGRARHGSIRSPIWRGGGVAHGPRGPTSYYYMLPMKVRVQGLKVALTVKLAQDDLHIVDSLELPTADPQYLIELARYRRWGDSVLLVDLEHEDMPQNVVAATSGLKTFNLVPAVGLNVHSMLKHQTLVLTLPTVAFLEEKLLWHNSRYTPLYPFRLPYCDFP
;
A
#
# COMPACT_ATOMS: atom_id res chain seq x y z
N LEU A 1 40.42 33.90 -12.16
CA LEU A 1 41.51 33.41 -11.30
C LEU A 1 41.26 33.89 -9.86
N VAL A 2 40.58 33.08 -9.03
CA VAL A 2 40.52 33.25 -7.59
C VAL A 2 40.82 31.88 -6.97
N ARG A 3 41.94 31.82 -6.26
CA ARG A 3 42.43 30.67 -5.49
C ARG A 3 41.56 30.45 -4.25
N ALA A 4 41.09 29.23 -4.05
CA ALA A 4 40.49 28.77 -2.80
C ALA A 4 41.58 28.31 -1.84
N GLY A 5 41.60 28.85 -0.62
CA GLY A 5 42.46 28.42 0.48
C GLY A 5 41.76 27.37 1.36
N PRO A 6 42.51 26.55 2.11
CA PRO A 6 41.94 25.42 2.86
C PRO A 6 41.33 25.88 4.19
N LEU A 7 40.13 25.34 4.46
CA LEU A 7 39.42 25.47 5.74
C LEU A 7 40.07 24.59 6.82
N THR A 8 40.64 25.20 7.83
CA THR A 8 41.14 24.52 9.04
C THR A 8 39.99 24.18 9.97
N TRP A 9 39.89 22.91 10.34
CA TRP A 9 38.99 22.41 11.35
C TRP A 9 39.46 22.76 12.75
N PHE A 10 38.68 23.55 13.48
CA PHE A 10 38.87 23.74 14.93
C PHE A 10 38.39 22.48 15.67
N ARG A 11 39.30 21.86 16.43
CA ARG A 11 39.02 20.90 17.50
C ARG A 11 38.76 21.67 18.80
N PRO A 12 37.65 21.45 19.52
CA PRO A 12 37.58 21.86 20.91
C PRO A 12 38.25 20.81 21.79
N SER A 13 39.26 21.23 22.53
CA SER A 13 39.92 20.44 23.56
C SER A 13 39.17 20.51 24.89
N GLY A 14 38.97 19.35 25.50
CA GLY A 14 39.04 19.23 26.95
C GLY A 14 37.73 19.34 27.74
N CYS A 15 37.07 18.21 27.98
CA CYS A 15 36.50 17.90 29.28
C CYS A 15 36.73 16.42 29.57
N ARG A 16 37.81 16.13 30.28
CA ARG A 16 38.03 14.84 30.95
C ARG A 16 37.37 14.91 32.34
N GLY A 17 36.64 13.87 32.65
CA GLY A 17 36.29 13.51 34.02
C GLY A 17 34.83 13.78 34.36
N LEU A 18 34.01 12.73 34.27
CA LEU A 18 32.85 12.40 35.14
C LEU A 18 31.97 11.26 34.57
N ASN A 19 32.54 10.35 33.77
CA ASN A 19 31.72 9.23 33.20
C ASN A 19 32.25 7.83 33.54
N THR A 20 33.09 7.66 34.58
CA THR A 20 33.65 6.32 34.91
C THR A 20 32.80 5.52 35.89
N LEU A 21 31.73 6.08 36.45
CA LEU A 21 30.86 5.36 37.39
C LEU A 21 29.48 4.96 36.78
N ALA A 22 29.19 5.42 35.58
CA ALA A 22 27.96 5.02 34.87
C ALA A 22 28.15 3.87 33.87
N GLU A 23 29.39 3.57 33.49
CA GLU A 23 29.70 2.49 32.54
C GLU A 23 29.79 1.09 33.18
N GLU A 24 30.01 0.98 34.49
CA GLU A 24 30.07 -0.30 35.18
C GLU A 24 28.70 -0.85 35.59
N ALA A 25 27.66 -0.05 35.61
CA ALA A 25 26.30 -0.50 35.95
C ALA A 25 25.49 -0.99 34.74
N VAL A 26 25.96 -0.82 33.51
CA VAL A 26 25.29 -1.23 32.27
C VAL A 26 25.78 -2.61 31.77
N GLN A 27 26.80 -3.20 32.36
CA GLN A 27 27.41 -4.44 31.89
C GLN A 27 26.83 -5.74 32.44
N GLN A 28 25.73 -5.72 33.20
CA GLN A 28 25.09 -6.95 33.72
C GLN A 28 23.58 -7.06 33.41
N ALA A 29 23.10 -6.45 32.35
CA ALA A 29 21.86 -6.93 31.73
C ALA A 29 22.26 -8.04 30.75
N GLU A 30 22.18 -9.31 31.17
CA GLU A 30 22.28 -10.47 30.31
C GLU A 30 21.34 -10.24 29.12
N LYS A 31 21.94 -10.00 27.93
CA LYS A 31 21.18 -10.02 26.68
C LYS A 31 20.54 -11.36 26.57
N PRO A 32 19.20 -11.48 26.39
CA PRO A 32 18.61 -12.78 26.09
C PRO A 32 19.32 -13.32 24.85
N GLU A 33 19.97 -14.48 25.01
CA GLU A 33 20.66 -15.14 23.91
C GLU A 33 19.64 -15.40 22.80
N SER A 34 19.81 -14.71 21.68
CA SER A 34 18.98 -14.95 20.51
C SER A 34 19.17 -16.41 20.10
N VAL A 35 18.11 -17.10 19.75
CA VAL A 35 18.10 -18.51 19.31
C VAL A 35 19.14 -18.78 18.21
N ALA A 36 19.56 -17.73 17.49
CA ALA A 36 20.64 -17.78 16.51
C ALA A 36 22.04 -18.03 17.11
N SER A 37 22.28 -17.74 18.41
CA SER A 37 23.58 -17.95 19.05
C SER A 37 23.85 -19.40 19.45
N LEU A 38 22.81 -20.22 19.51
CA LEU A 38 22.90 -21.65 19.88
C LEU A 38 23.10 -22.59 18.69
N GLY A 39 23.25 -22.10 17.46
CA GLY A 39 23.41 -22.93 16.27
C GLY A 39 22.20 -23.83 15.92
N LEU A 40 21.10 -23.70 16.67
CA LEU A 40 19.84 -24.37 16.41
C LEU A 40 19.12 -23.63 15.28
N GLN A 41 18.72 -24.35 14.23
CA GLN A 41 17.88 -23.77 13.20
C GLN A 41 16.56 -23.32 13.83
N PRO A 42 16.09 -22.10 13.52
CA PRO A 42 14.83 -21.62 14.07
C PRO A 42 13.68 -22.54 13.65
N PRO A 43 12.69 -22.78 14.54
CA PRO A 43 11.58 -23.66 14.22
C PRO A 43 10.76 -23.12 13.06
N VAL A 44 10.48 -23.97 12.07
CA VAL A 44 9.54 -23.65 10.99
C VAL A 44 8.14 -23.87 11.53
N LEU A 45 7.42 -22.77 11.82
CA LEU A 45 6.07 -22.82 12.40
C LEU A 45 5.00 -23.08 11.34
N ARG A 46 5.21 -22.61 10.12
CA ARG A 46 4.29 -22.82 8.99
C ARG A 46 5.05 -23.25 7.75
N LYS A 47 4.63 -24.38 7.18
CA LYS A 47 5.06 -24.81 5.85
C LYS A 47 4.03 -24.38 4.80
N CYS A 48 4.49 -24.17 3.56
CA CYS A 48 3.60 -23.90 2.45
C CYS A 48 2.79 -25.17 2.12
N GLU A 49 1.45 -25.10 2.29
CA GLU A 49 0.53 -26.22 2.06
C GLU A 49 0.23 -26.45 0.58
N LEU A 50 0.36 -25.40 -0.22
CA LEU A 50 0.06 -25.44 -1.64
C LEU A 50 1.27 -25.97 -2.45
N PRO A 51 1.03 -26.68 -3.56
CA PRO A 51 2.08 -27.29 -4.35
C PRO A 51 3.00 -26.23 -4.97
N VAL A 52 4.25 -26.23 -4.56
CA VAL A 52 5.30 -25.34 -5.08
C VAL A 52 5.89 -25.97 -6.36
N PRO A 53 6.06 -25.22 -7.46
CA PRO A 53 6.73 -25.71 -8.66
C PRO A 53 8.14 -26.22 -8.37
N ALA A 54 8.52 -27.38 -8.93
CA ALA A 54 9.79 -28.04 -8.64
C ALA A 54 11.05 -27.19 -8.96
N HIS A 55 10.92 -26.21 -9.85
CA HIS A 55 12.01 -25.29 -10.23
C HIS A 55 12.15 -24.07 -9.31
N ARG A 56 11.25 -23.89 -8.33
CA ARG A 56 11.29 -22.79 -7.37
C ARG A 56 11.38 -23.31 -5.95
N ARG A 57 12.01 -22.54 -5.08
CA ARG A 57 12.05 -22.82 -3.64
C ARG A 57 11.08 -21.89 -2.91
N PRO A 58 10.43 -22.34 -1.83
CA PRO A 58 9.67 -21.48 -0.95
C PRO A 58 10.54 -20.34 -0.42
N VAL A 59 9.96 -19.17 -0.30
CA VAL A 59 10.62 -18.03 0.33
C VAL A 59 10.40 -18.11 1.82
N GLN A 60 11.43 -17.89 2.63
CA GLN A 60 11.33 -17.92 4.08
C GLN A 60 11.23 -16.49 4.63
N ALA A 61 10.35 -16.29 5.61
CA ALA A 61 10.22 -15.06 6.35
C ALA A 61 10.12 -15.33 7.85
N TRP A 62 10.52 -14.37 8.67
CA TRP A 62 10.40 -14.44 10.10
C TRP A 62 8.96 -14.23 10.55
N ILE A 63 8.56 -14.96 11.59
CA ILE A 63 7.30 -14.74 12.31
C ILE A 63 7.64 -13.95 13.56
N GLU A 64 6.89 -12.87 13.75
CA GLU A 64 6.99 -11.96 14.87
C GLU A 64 5.77 -12.09 15.78
N SER A 65 5.88 -11.66 17.04
CA SER A 65 4.73 -11.52 17.93
C SER A 65 4.58 -10.06 18.40
N LEU A 66 3.34 -9.59 18.49
CA LEU A 66 3.03 -8.24 18.96
C LEU A 66 2.91 -8.15 20.49
N ARG A 67 3.05 -9.26 21.20
CA ARG A 67 2.91 -9.31 22.65
C ARG A 67 4.09 -8.68 23.40
N GLY A 68 5.24 -8.57 22.77
CA GLY A 68 6.45 -7.95 23.34
C GLY A 68 7.30 -7.26 22.29
N TYR A 69 8.10 -6.28 22.74
CA TYR A 69 8.98 -5.52 21.84
C TYR A 69 10.09 -6.39 21.23
N GLU A 70 10.65 -7.31 22.02
CA GLU A 70 11.80 -8.13 21.64
C GLU A 70 11.44 -9.39 20.84
N GLN A 71 10.15 -9.69 20.69
CA GLN A 71 9.67 -10.90 20.01
C GLN A 71 9.64 -10.74 18.49
N GLU A 72 10.78 -10.40 17.90
CA GLU A 72 10.93 -10.20 16.45
C GLU A 72 11.15 -11.52 15.69
N ARG A 73 11.59 -12.58 16.35
CA ARG A 73 11.99 -13.85 15.72
C ARG A 73 11.49 -15.05 16.50
N VAL A 74 10.18 -15.26 16.43
CA VAL A 74 9.52 -16.40 17.09
C VAL A 74 9.77 -17.70 16.32
N GLY A 75 9.75 -17.63 14.98
CA GLY A 75 9.95 -18.78 14.11
C GLY A 75 10.02 -18.37 12.65
N LEU A 76 10.07 -19.37 11.76
CA LEU A 76 10.08 -19.18 10.31
C LEU A 76 8.74 -19.62 9.71
N THR A 77 8.32 -18.94 8.67
CA THR A 77 7.24 -19.35 7.78
C THR A 77 7.73 -19.50 6.36
N GLU A 78 7.21 -20.49 5.65
CA GLU A 78 7.42 -20.65 4.22
C GLU A 78 6.30 -19.95 3.44
N LEU A 79 6.70 -19.15 2.46
CA LEU A 79 5.82 -18.40 1.58
C LEU A 79 5.86 -18.95 0.16
N HIS A 80 4.70 -18.95 -0.51
CA HIS A 80 4.62 -19.48 -1.87
C HIS A 80 5.33 -18.56 -2.88
N PRO A 81 6.31 -19.07 -3.67
CA PRO A 81 7.14 -18.23 -4.53
C PRO A 81 6.36 -17.55 -5.67
N ASP A 82 5.25 -18.14 -6.16
CA ASP A 82 4.44 -17.53 -7.20
C ASP A 82 3.54 -16.38 -6.69
N VAL A 83 3.53 -16.12 -5.39
CA VAL A 83 2.83 -14.99 -4.76
C VAL A 83 3.82 -13.95 -4.26
N PHE A 84 4.86 -14.38 -3.55
CA PHE A 84 5.79 -13.49 -2.85
C PHE A 84 7.15 -13.32 -3.54
N SER A 85 7.41 -14.04 -4.62
CA SER A 85 8.67 -13.96 -5.39
C SER A 85 8.42 -13.92 -6.88
N THR A 86 7.49 -13.06 -7.31
CA THR A 86 7.21 -12.83 -8.74
C THR A 86 8.15 -11.76 -9.30
N ALA A 87 8.28 -11.70 -10.63
CA ALA A 87 9.06 -10.63 -11.25
C ALA A 87 8.48 -9.24 -10.88
N PRO A 88 9.31 -8.28 -10.44
CA PRO A 88 8.86 -6.96 -10.02
C PRO A 88 8.48 -6.10 -11.22
N ARG A 89 7.25 -6.25 -11.71
CA ARG A 89 6.69 -5.49 -12.83
C ARG A 89 6.07 -4.18 -12.36
N LEU A 90 6.90 -3.14 -12.30
CA LEU A 90 6.49 -1.80 -11.85
C LEU A 90 5.45 -1.15 -12.77
N ASP A 91 5.44 -1.48 -14.06
CA ASP A 91 4.43 -1.07 -15.03
C ASP A 91 3.02 -1.51 -14.63
N ILE A 92 2.85 -2.79 -14.29
CA ILE A 92 1.57 -3.35 -13.81
C ILE A 92 1.17 -2.73 -12.46
N LEU A 93 2.14 -2.61 -11.56
CA LEU A 93 1.92 -2.02 -10.24
C LEU A 93 1.36 -0.59 -10.35
N HIS A 94 2.01 0.24 -11.17
CA HIS A 94 1.57 1.60 -11.44
C HIS A 94 0.17 1.63 -12.08
N GLN A 95 -0.07 0.80 -13.09
CA GLN A 95 -1.37 0.74 -13.77
C GLN A 95 -2.51 0.39 -12.81
N VAL A 96 -2.31 -0.60 -11.93
CA VAL A 96 -3.32 -1.00 -10.94
C VAL A 96 -3.52 0.08 -9.88
N ALA A 97 -2.45 0.70 -9.37
CA ALA A 97 -2.53 1.77 -8.38
C ALA A 97 -3.30 3.00 -8.92
N ILE A 98 -3.01 3.43 -10.15
CA ILE A 98 -3.72 4.53 -10.82
C ILE A 98 -5.18 4.15 -11.07
N TRP A 99 -5.44 2.92 -11.51
CA TRP A 99 -6.81 2.44 -11.69
C TRP A 99 -7.61 2.51 -10.40
N GLN A 100 -7.06 2.01 -9.28
CA GLN A 100 -7.72 2.04 -7.96
C GLN A 100 -7.99 3.46 -7.46
N LYS A 101 -7.15 4.43 -7.82
CA LYS A 101 -7.37 5.84 -7.52
C LYS A 101 -8.46 6.46 -8.39
N ASN A 102 -8.47 6.15 -9.68
CA ASN A 102 -9.28 6.84 -10.67
C ASN A 102 -10.69 6.24 -10.86
N PHE A 103 -10.88 4.92 -10.69
CA PHE A 103 -12.19 4.31 -10.98
C PHE A 103 -13.31 4.84 -10.06
N LYS A 104 -12.98 5.37 -8.90
CA LYS A 104 -13.92 6.01 -7.96
C LYS A 104 -14.17 7.50 -8.25
N ARG A 105 -13.36 8.09 -9.14
CA ARG A 105 -13.40 9.54 -9.38
C ARG A 105 -14.61 9.91 -10.21
N ILE A 106 -15.38 10.84 -9.70
CA ILE A 106 -16.48 11.50 -10.41
C ILE A 106 -16.18 12.99 -10.45
N SER A 107 -16.16 13.58 -11.65
CA SER A 107 -15.98 15.00 -11.83
C SER A 107 -17.34 15.69 -11.93
N TYR A 108 -17.63 16.59 -11.01
CA TYR A 108 -18.85 17.40 -11.00
C TYR A 108 -18.67 18.75 -11.73
N ALA A 109 -17.49 19.00 -12.28
CA ALA A 109 -17.23 20.24 -13.02
C ALA A 109 -18.19 20.36 -14.21
N LYS A 110 -18.88 21.49 -14.30
CA LYS A 110 -19.87 21.79 -15.36
C LYS A 110 -19.77 23.25 -15.75
N THR A 111 -19.72 23.52 -17.04
CA THR A 111 -19.82 24.85 -17.59
C THR A 111 -21.11 24.98 -18.43
N LYS A 112 -21.69 26.17 -18.48
CA LYS A 112 -22.87 26.41 -19.28
C LYS A 112 -22.49 26.61 -20.75
N THR A 113 -23.15 25.87 -21.64
CA THR A 113 -23.08 26.10 -23.08
C THR A 113 -23.92 27.29 -23.48
N ARG A 114 -23.78 27.75 -24.74
CA ARG A 114 -24.58 28.84 -25.28
C ARG A 114 -26.08 28.61 -25.20
N ALA A 115 -26.55 27.39 -25.18
CA ALA A 115 -27.96 27.04 -25.02
C ALA A 115 -28.45 27.21 -23.57
N GLU A 116 -27.57 27.03 -22.58
CA GLU A 116 -27.89 27.04 -21.15
C GLU A 116 -27.71 28.42 -20.50
N VAL A 117 -26.97 29.32 -21.13
CA VAL A 117 -26.78 30.68 -20.64
C VAL A 117 -28.07 31.47 -20.81
N ARG A 118 -28.48 32.24 -19.77
CA ARG A 118 -29.67 33.07 -19.82
C ARG A 118 -29.52 34.24 -20.81
N GLY A 119 -30.59 34.60 -21.50
CA GLY A 119 -30.66 35.76 -22.41
C GLY A 119 -30.44 35.36 -23.88
N GLY A 120 -30.22 36.33 -24.76
CA GLY A 120 -29.81 36.15 -26.16
C GLY A 120 -30.90 35.67 -27.15
N GLY A 121 -32.17 35.82 -26.80
CA GLY A 121 -33.28 35.48 -27.72
C GLY A 121 -33.40 36.45 -28.91
N ARG A 122 -32.93 37.68 -28.78
CA ARG A 122 -32.97 38.68 -29.83
C ARG A 122 -31.58 38.84 -30.48
N LYS A 123 -31.58 39.04 -31.81
CA LYS A 123 -30.37 39.41 -32.54
C LYS A 123 -29.88 40.79 -32.09
N PRO A 124 -28.55 40.95 -31.78
CA PRO A 124 -28.03 42.22 -31.21
C PRO A 124 -28.22 43.44 -32.12
N TRP A 125 -28.04 43.26 -33.42
CA TRP A 125 -28.20 44.30 -34.46
C TRP A 125 -28.57 43.69 -35.79
N VAL A 126 -28.95 44.55 -36.75
CA VAL A 126 -29.32 44.16 -38.10
C VAL A 126 -28.15 43.51 -38.86
N GLN A 127 -28.47 42.64 -39.84
CA GLN A 127 -27.50 41.83 -40.56
C GLN A 127 -26.49 42.64 -41.39
N LYS A 128 -26.93 43.79 -41.95
CA LYS A 128 -26.15 44.69 -42.78
C LYS A 128 -26.43 46.14 -42.40
N GLY A 129 -25.56 47.09 -42.79
CA GLY A 129 -25.79 48.52 -42.56
C GLY A 129 -25.31 49.06 -41.22
N SER A 130 -24.83 48.23 -40.25
CA SER A 130 -24.37 48.67 -38.94
C SER A 130 -22.87 48.93 -38.83
N GLY A 131 -22.07 48.61 -39.88
CA GLY A 131 -20.60 48.69 -39.82
C GLY A 131 -19.93 47.76 -38.84
N ARG A 132 -20.70 46.88 -38.13
CA ARG A 132 -20.21 45.95 -37.12
C ARG A 132 -20.14 44.52 -37.67
N ALA A 133 -19.31 43.69 -37.02
CA ALA A 133 -19.26 42.27 -37.33
C ALA A 133 -20.64 41.61 -37.16
N ARG A 134 -20.95 40.64 -38.00
CA ARG A 134 -22.22 39.91 -37.97
C ARG A 134 -22.31 39.00 -36.76
N HIS A 135 -23.30 39.17 -35.90
CA HIS A 135 -23.56 38.33 -34.72
C HIS A 135 -25.01 37.89 -34.66
N GLY A 136 -25.23 36.62 -34.36
CA GLY A 136 -26.57 36.09 -34.22
C GLY A 136 -27.10 36.11 -32.78
N SER A 137 -26.21 36.02 -31.81
CA SER A 137 -26.59 35.99 -30.38
C SER A 137 -25.46 36.45 -29.48
N ILE A 138 -25.78 37.14 -28.40
CA ILE A 138 -24.86 37.56 -27.34
C ILE A 138 -24.38 36.37 -26.48
N ARG A 139 -25.04 35.20 -26.56
CA ARG A 139 -24.63 33.99 -25.85
C ARG A 139 -23.47 33.23 -26.52
N SER A 140 -22.99 33.69 -27.68
CA SER A 140 -21.90 33.08 -28.39
C SER A 140 -20.62 33.02 -27.49
N PRO A 141 -19.79 31.98 -27.58
CA PRO A 141 -18.55 31.90 -26.83
C PRO A 141 -17.55 33.05 -27.07
N ILE A 142 -17.71 33.75 -28.19
CA ILE A 142 -16.89 34.93 -28.54
C ILE A 142 -17.23 36.14 -27.66
N TRP A 143 -18.44 36.16 -27.12
CA TRP A 143 -18.89 37.26 -26.30
C TRP A 143 -18.51 37.08 -24.83
N ARG A 144 -18.16 38.19 -24.17
CA ARG A 144 -17.94 38.19 -22.72
C ARG A 144 -19.26 37.83 -22.01
N GLY A 145 -19.19 36.82 -21.13
CA GLY A 145 -20.39 36.25 -20.50
C GLY A 145 -21.20 35.29 -21.36
N GLY A 146 -20.73 34.95 -22.57
CA GLY A 146 -21.30 33.89 -23.41
C GLY A 146 -21.01 32.49 -22.88
N GLY A 147 -21.64 31.50 -23.50
CA GLY A 147 -21.43 30.10 -23.14
C GLY A 147 -20.10 29.57 -23.55
N VAL A 148 -19.58 28.53 -22.85
CA VAL A 148 -18.33 27.84 -23.19
C VAL A 148 -18.60 26.84 -24.29
N ALA A 149 -17.71 26.79 -25.33
CA ALA A 149 -17.86 25.87 -26.45
C ALA A 149 -17.35 24.44 -26.08
N HIS A 150 -16.16 24.37 -25.48
CA HIS A 150 -15.49 23.11 -25.10
C HIS A 150 -15.13 23.12 -23.60
N GLY A 151 -16.14 23.08 -22.78
CA GLY A 151 -15.97 23.02 -21.33
C GLY A 151 -16.34 21.66 -20.75
N PRO A 152 -16.03 21.44 -19.47
CA PRO A 152 -16.44 20.22 -18.80
C PRO A 152 -17.96 20.08 -18.76
N ARG A 153 -18.46 18.86 -19.00
CA ARG A 153 -19.87 18.48 -19.00
C ARG A 153 -20.09 17.43 -17.95
N GLY A 154 -20.24 17.85 -16.74
CA GLY A 154 -20.43 16.93 -15.63
C GLY A 154 -21.88 16.60 -15.33
N PRO A 155 -22.10 15.55 -14.52
CA PRO A 155 -21.09 14.70 -13.90
C PRO A 155 -20.43 13.74 -14.90
N THR A 156 -19.10 13.64 -14.84
CA THR A 156 -18.31 12.71 -15.68
C THR A 156 -17.65 11.67 -14.80
N SER A 157 -17.98 10.40 -15.03
CA SER A 157 -17.34 9.27 -14.37
C SER A 157 -16.06 8.87 -15.11
N TYR A 158 -14.98 8.67 -14.36
CA TYR A 158 -13.70 8.13 -14.86
C TYR A 158 -13.61 6.62 -14.62
N TYR A 159 -14.76 5.96 -14.44
CA TYR A 159 -14.82 4.52 -14.24
C TYR A 159 -14.33 3.77 -15.49
N TYR A 160 -13.42 2.84 -15.28
CA TYR A 160 -13.00 1.85 -16.26
C TYR A 160 -12.57 0.57 -15.57
N MET A 161 -12.56 -0.56 -16.30
CA MET A 161 -12.21 -1.86 -15.77
C MET A 161 -10.84 -2.30 -16.27
N LEU A 162 -10.05 -2.89 -15.36
CA LEU A 162 -8.86 -3.64 -15.72
C LEU A 162 -9.16 -5.14 -15.76
N PRO A 163 -8.53 -5.90 -16.67
CA PRO A 163 -8.62 -7.35 -16.67
C PRO A 163 -8.26 -7.96 -15.32
N MET A 164 -8.98 -9.01 -14.89
CA MET A 164 -8.75 -9.65 -13.60
C MET A 164 -7.30 -10.12 -13.44
N LYS A 165 -6.70 -10.72 -14.47
CA LYS A 165 -5.30 -11.16 -14.45
C LYS A 165 -4.32 -10.04 -14.11
N VAL A 166 -4.53 -8.83 -14.65
CA VAL A 166 -3.70 -7.66 -14.35
C VAL A 166 -3.84 -7.23 -12.89
N ARG A 167 -5.06 -7.23 -12.35
CA ARG A 167 -5.32 -6.89 -10.95
C ARG A 167 -4.65 -7.87 -9.98
N VAL A 168 -4.80 -9.18 -10.25
CA VAL A 168 -4.15 -10.24 -9.46
C VAL A 168 -2.63 -10.14 -9.53
N GLN A 169 -2.09 -9.95 -10.73
CA GLN A 169 -0.65 -9.78 -10.91
C GLN A 169 -0.13 -8.54 -10.18
N GLY A 170 -0.89 -7.44 -10.17
CA GLY A 170 -0.55 -6.24 -9.42
C GLY A 170 -0.45 -6.49 -7.90
N LEU A 171 -1.36 -7.29 -7.32
CA LEU A 171 -1.29 -7.68 -5.91
C LEU A 171 -0.04 -8.53 -5.61
N LYS A 172 0.26 -9.54 -6.44
CA LYS A 172 1.45 -10.38 -6.29
C LYS A 172 2.74 -9.57 -6.37
N VAL A 173 2.82 -8.67 -7.35
CA VAL A 173 3.97 -7.78 -7.50
C VAL A 173 4.12 -6.85 -6.29
N ALA A 174 3.02 -6.31 -5.76
CA ALA A 174 3.06 -5.46 -4.58
C ALA A 174 3.58 -6.21 -3.34
N LEU A 175 3.11 -7.44 -3.10
CA LEU A 175 3.59 -8.30 -2.01
C LEU A 175 5.08 -8.64 -2.18
N THR A 176 5.49 -8.98 -3.41
CA THR A 176 6.91 -9.27 -3.72
C THR A 176 7.80 -8.06 -3.47
N VAL A 177 7.37 -6.86 -3.90
CA VAL A 177 8.15 -5.62 -3.69
C VAL A 177 8.25 -5.30 -2.21
N LYS A 178 7.17 -5.44 -1.44
CA LYS A 178 7.19 -5.24 0.02
C LYS A 178 8.13 -6.20 0.73
N LEU A 179 8.14 -7.46 0.34
CA LEU A 179 9.07 -8.46 0.88
C LEU A 179 10.53 -8.14 0.51
N ALA A 180 10.79 -7.74 -0.73
CA ALA A 180 12.14 -7.39 -1.19
C ALA A 180 12.70 -6.10 -0.57
N GLN A 181 11.84 -5.25 -0.03
CA GLN A 181 12.20 -4.02 0.68
C GLN A 181 12.32 -4.20 2.20
N ASP A 182 12.13 -5.43 2.70
CA ASP A 182 12.02 -5.74 4.15
C ASP A 182 10.90 -4.97 4.86
N ASP A 183 9.90 -4.52 4.10
CA ASP A 183 8.71 -3.81 4.60
C ASP A 183 7.50 -4.75 4.83
N LEU A 184 7.68 -6.07 4.67
CA LEU A 184 6.66 -7.09 4.93
C LEU A 184 6.99 -7.85 6.20
N HIS A 185 6.13 -7.75 7.20
CA HIS A 185 6.24 -8.47 8.46
C HIS A 185 5.10 -9.47 8.61
N ILE A 186 5.41 -10.64 9.14
CA ILE A 186 4.43 -11.70 9.38
C ILE A 186 4.32 -11.89 10.88
N VAL A 187 3.08 -11.81 11.39
CA VAL A 187 2.80 -11.96 12.82
C VAL A 187 1.97 -13.22 13.07
N ASP A 188 2.14 -13.78 14.24
CA ASP A 188 1.34 -14.91 14.74
C ASP A 188 -0.14 -14.51 14.90
N SER A 189 -0.38 -13.40 15.60
CA SER A 189 -1.70 -12.84 15.84
C SER A 189 -1.60 -11.32 16.04
N LEU A 190 -2.74 -10.60 15.90
CA LEU A 190 -2.83 -9.16 16.19
C LEU A 190 -3.21 -8.89 17.66
N GLU A 191 -3.06 -9.86 18.55
CA GLU A 191 -3.33 -9.64 19.97
C GLU A 191 -2.32 -8.71 20.60
N LEU A 192 -2.80 -7.61 21.16
CA LEU A 192 -2.00 -6.66 21.93
C LEU A 192 -2.23 -6.86 23.43
N PRO A 193 -1.19 -6.69 24.28
CA PRO A 193 -1.33 -6.77 25.73
C PRO A 193 -2.17 -5.63 26.29
N THR A 194 -2.14 -4.45 25.65
CA THR A 194 -2.89 -3.26 26.06
C THR A 194 -3.61 -2.64 24.87
N ALA A 195 -4.69 -1.90 25.17
CA ALA A 195 -5.43 -1.13 24.16
C ALA A 195 -4.84 0.27 23.91
N ASP A 196 -3.68 0.57 24.49
CA ASP A 196 -3.06 1.89 24.41
C ASP A 196 -2.42 2.15 23.05
N PRO A 197 -2.74 3.28 22.38
CA PRO A 197 -2.12 3.66 21.12
C PRO A 197 -0.59 3.85 21.21
N GLN A 198 -0.10 4.28 22.40
CA GLN A 198 1.33 4.52 22.62
C GLN A 198 2.14 3.23 22.49
N TYR A 199 1.60 2.11 22.95
CA TYR A 199 2.25 0.80 22.80
C TYR A 199 2.57 0.48 21.33
N LEU A 200 1.62 0.68 20.41
CA LEU A 200 1.83 0.46 18.98
C LEU A 200 2.86 1.42 18.37
N ILE A 201 2.87 2.68 18.79
CA ILE A 201 3.83 3.68 18.30
C ILE A 201 5.24 3.31 18.75
N GLU A 202 5.41 2.93 20.01
CA GLU A 202 6.69 2.53 20.57
C GLU A 202 7.20 1.23 19.93
N LEU A 203 6.32 0.24 19.76
CA LEU A 203 6.64 -1.02 19.09
C LEU A 203 7.10 -0.78 17.64
N ALA A 204 6.37 0.03 16.87
CA ALA A 204 6.76 0.38 15.50
C ALA A 204 8.10 1.12 15.44
N ARG A 205 8.35 2.01 16.41
CA ARG A 205 9.63 2.71 16.53
C ARG A 205 10.77 1.75 16.88
N TYR A 206 10.55 0.86 17.82
CA TYR A 206 11.54 -0.14 18.23
C TYR A 206 11.91 -1.07 17.07
N ARG A 207 10.90 -1.59 16.34
CA ARG A 207 11.08 -2.49 15.19
C ARG A 207 11.39 -1.77 13.88
N ARG A 208 11.50 -0.45 13.88
CA ARG A 208 11.80 0.37 12.70
C ARG A 208 10.81 0.18 11.54
N TRP A 209 9.52 0.03 11.87
CA TRP A 209 8.46 -0.16 10.88
C TRP A 209 8.12 1.11 10.07
N GLY A 210 8.84 2.23 10.32
CA GLY A 210 8.59 3.48 9.64
C GLY A 210 7.36 4.24 10.13
N ASP A 211 6.93 5.24 9.34
CA ASP A 211 5.92 6.21 9.77
C ASP A 211 4.47 5.72 9.58
N SER A 212 4.24 4.73 8.74
CA SER A 212 2.89 4.26 8.44
C SER A 212 2.82 2.75 8.27
N VAL A 213 1.88 2.13 8.98
CA VAL A 213 1.72 0.68 9.07
C VAL A 213 0.32 0.26 8.62
N LEU A 214 0.26 -0.75 7.77
CA LEU A 214 -0.98 -1.40 7.36
C LEU A 214 -1.07 -2.78 8.02
N LEU A 215 -1.98 -2.95 8.96
CA LEU A 215 -2.27 -4.22 9.63
C LEU A 215 -3.36 -4.95 8.85
N VAL A 216 -3.15 -6.23 8.58
CA VAL A 216 -4.12 -7.05 7.82
C VAL A 216 -4.41 -8.33 8.57
N ASP A 217 -5.68 -8.53 8.85
CA ASP A 217 -6.21 -9.76 9.44
C ASP A 217 -7.17 -10.46 8.49
N LEU A 218 -7.54 -11.70 8.77
CA LEU A 218 -8.36 -12.51 7.90
C LEU A 218 -9.76 -11.88 7.71
N GLU A 219 -10.50 -11.71 8.79
CA GLU A 219 -11.86 -11.19 8.80
C GLU A 219 -11.98 -9.97 9.73
N HIS A 220 -12.99 -9.15 9.51
CA HIS A 220 -13.21 -7.96 10.31
C HIS A 220 -13.84 -8.29 11.69
N GLU A 221 -14.64 -9.34 11.74
CA GLU A 221 -15.38 -9.73 12.95
C GLU A 221 -14.48 -10.38 14.00
N ASP A 222 -13.43 -11.08 13.56
CA ASP A 222 -12.48 -11.79 14.42
C ASP A 222 -11.32 -10.91 14.94
N MET A 223 -11.27 -9.63 14.54
CA MET A 223 -10.19 -8.74 14.95
C MET A 223 -10.17 -8.49 16.45
N PRO A 224 -9.02 -8.62 17.13
CA PRO A 224 -8.91 -8.36 18.57
C PRO A 224 -9.33 -6.95 18.94
N GLN A 225 -10.15 -6.81 19.98
CA GLN A 225 -10.69 -5.50 20.40
C GLN A 225 -9.59 -4.50 20.78
N ASN A 226 -8.49 -4.98 21.40
CA ASN A 226 -7.38 -4.12 21.81
C ASN A 226 -6.72 -3.41 20.60
N VAL A 227 -6.52 -4.14 19.47
CA VAL A 227 -5.95 -3.53 18.24
C VAL A 227 -6.90 -2.53 17.64
N VAL A 228 -8.19 -2.85 17.57
CA VAL A 228 -9.21 -1.93 17.05
C VAL A 228 -9.27 -0.65 17.87
N ALA A 229 -9.24 -0.76 19.21
CA ALA A 229 -9.23 0.40 20.10
C ALA A 229 -7.94 1.22 19.94
N ALA A 230 -6.78 0.57 19.94
CA ALA A 230 -5.48 1.24 19.81
C ALA A 230 -5.31 1.95 18.46
N THR A 231 -5.80 1.38 17.36
CA THR A 231 -5.66 1.96 16.01
C THR A 231 -6.69 3.04 15.71
N SER A 232 -7.85 3.06 16.38
CA SER A 232 -8.96 4.00 16.09
C SER A 232 -8.55 5.47 16.19
N GLY A 233 -7.61 5.82 17.08
CA GLY A 233 -7.09 7.18 17.27
C GLY A 233 -5.88 7.53 16.39
N LEU A 234 -5.27 6.56 15.72
CA LEU A 234 -4.03 6.72 14.99
C LEU A 234 -4.27 6.87 13.49
N LYS A 235 -3.77 7.96 12.89
CA LYS A 235 -3.85 8.17 11.44
C LYS A 235 -2.79 7.38 10.65
N THR A 236 -1.75 6.96 11.32
CA THR A 236 -0.58 6.28 10.75
C THR A 236 -0.76 4.76 10.67
N PHE A 237 -1.65 4.22 11.49
CA PHE A 237 -1.99 2.80 11.51
C PHE A 237 -3.37 2.59 10.88
N ASN A 238 -3.44 1.69 9.92
CA ASN A 238 -4.71 1.29 9.32
C ASN A 238 -4.90 -0.23 9.47
N LEU A 239 -6.10 -0.63 9.87
CA LEU A 239 -6.50 -2.01 10.01
C LEU A 239 -7.47 -2.37 8.88
N VAL A 240 -7.19 -3.44 8.16
CA VAL A 240 -7.96 -3.85 6.97
C VAL A 240 -8.12 -5.36 6.95
N PRO A 241 -9.30 -5.91 6.64
CA PRO A 241 -9.45 -7.34 6.42
C PRO A 241 -8.75 -7.80 5.13
N ALA A 242 -8.37 -9.08 5.06
CA ALA A 242 -7.67 -9.66 3.91
C ALA A 242 -8.39 -9.44 2.58
N VAL A 243 -9.72 -9.52 2.59
CA VAL A 243 -10.56 -9.26 1.40
C VAL A 243 -10.47 -7.81 0.92
N GLY A 244 -10.22 -6.87 1.84
CA GLY A 244 -10.06 -5.43 1.56
C GLY A 244 -8.68 -5.03 1.08
N LEU A 245 -7.71 -5.93 1.09
CA LEU A 245 -6.33 -5.64 0.72
C LEU A 245 -6.24 -5.18 -0.74
N ASN A 246 -5.58 -4.07 -0.96
CA ASN A 246 -5.44 -3.46 -2.28
C ASN A 246 -4.05 -2.83 -2.49
N VAL A 247 -3.62 -2.78 -3.74
CA VAL A 247 -2.30 -2.27 -4.13
C VAL A 247 -2.10 -0.82 -3.69
N HIS A 248 -3.12 0.02 -3.83
CA HIS A 248 -3.00 1.43 -3.45
C HIS A 248 -2.73 1.61 -1.95
N SER A 249 -3.42 0.84 -1.08
CA SER A 249 -3.18 0.89 0.37
C SER A 249 -1.79 0.35 0.73
N MET A 250 -1.35 -0.75 0.10
CA MET A 250 0.01 -1.28 0.32
C MET A 250 1.11 -0.27 -0.07
N LEU A 251 0.93 0.48 -1.16
CA LEU A 251 1.88 1.51 -1.58
C LEU A 251 1.78 2.80 -0.76
N LYS A 252 0.62 3.08 -0.18
CA LYS A 252 0.41 4.26 0.67
C LYS A 252 1.14 4.11 2.02
N HIS A 253 1.20 2.88 2.56
CA HIS A 253 1.84 2.59 3.82
C HIS A 253 3.25 2.07 3.60
N GLN A 254 4.15 2.42 4.49
CA GLN A 254 5.53 1.95 4.43
C GLN A 254 5.60 0.47 4.77
N THR A 255 5.05 0.06 5.89
CA THR A 255 5.11 -1.31 6.38
C THR A 255 3.77 -2.02 6.20
N LEU A 256 3.83 -3.28 5.79
CA LEU A 256 2.70 -4.20 5.69
C LEU A 256 2.87 -5.33 6.69
N VAL A 257 1.90 -5.51 7.57
CA VAL A 257 1.88 -6.57 8.58
C VAL A 257 0.74 -7.54 8.25
N LEU A 258 1.06 -8.81 8.08
CA LEU A 258 0.10 -9.88 7.77
C LEU A 258 0.06 -10.90 8.90
N THR A 259 -1.12 -11.38 9.26
CA THR A 259 -1.26 -12.54 10.15
C THR A 259 -1.04 -13.86 9.37
N LEU A 260 -0.65 -14.92 10.06
CA LEU A 260 -0.45 -16.24 9.45
C LEU A 260 -1.69 -16.75 8.68
N PRO A 261 -2.91 -16.67 9.23
CA PRO A 261 -4.12 -17.05 8.50
C PRO A 261 -4.36 -16.20 7.26
N THR A 262 -4.03 -14.90 7.32
CA THR A 262 -4.12 -14.01 6.15
C THR A 262 -3.17 -14.42 5.02
N VAL A 263 -1.96 -14.86 5.35
CA VAL A 263 -1.01 -15.36 4.35
C VAL A 263 -1.57 -16.59 3.64
N ALA A 264 -2.12 -17.57 4.38
CA ALA A 264 -2.73 -18.77 3.81
C ALA A 264 -3.89 -18.42 2.87
N PHE A 265 -4.78 -17.53 3.31
CA PHE A 265 -5.90 -17.04 2.50
C PHE A 265 -5.44 -16.36 1.20
N LEU A 266 -4.44 -15.48 1.27
CA LEU A 266 -3.92 -14.77 0.10
C LEU A 266 -3.27 -15.74 -0.89
N GLU A 267 -2.50 -16.72 -0.42
CA GLU A 267 -1.90 -17.76 -1.26
C GLU A 267 -2.97 -18.56 -1.99
N GLU A 268 -3.97 -19.07 -1.29
CA GLU A 268 -5.07 -19.83 -1.88
C GLU A 268 -5.81 -19.01 -2.96
N LYS A 269 -6.27 -17.82 -2.63
CA LYS A 269 -7.07 -17.00 -3.55
C LYS A 269 -6.28 -16.50 -4.75
N LEU A 270 -5.03 -16.08 -4.57
CA LEU A 270 -4.21 -15.58 -5.68
C LEU A 270 -3.77 -16.71 -6.62
N LEU A 271 -3.47 -17.90 -6.09
CA LEU A 271 -3.11 -19.05 -6.91
C LEU A 271 -4.32 -19.67 -7.63
N TRP A 272 -5.50 -19.67 -6.99
CA TRP A 272 -6.73 -20.08 -7.64
C TRP A 272 -6.99 -19.29 -8.94
N HIS A 273 -6.74 -17.97 -8.94
CA HIS A 273 -6.88 -17.17 -10.16
C HIS A 273 -5.89 -17.57 -11.26
N ASN A 274 -4.70 -18.05 -10.91
CA ASN A 274 -3.74 -18.57 -11.89
C ASN A 274 -4.27 -19.86 -12.54
N SER A 275 -4.69 -20.83 -11.74
CA SER A 275 -5.18 -22.13 -12.23
C SER A 275 -6.44 -21.98 -13.08
N ARG A 276 -7.39 -21.13 -12.67
CA ARG A 276 -8.62 -20.87 -13.38
C ARG A 276 -8.42 -20.33 -14.80
N TYR A 277 -7.38 -19.52 -15.01
CA TYR A 277 -7.13 -18.88 -16.30
C TYR A 277 -6.00 -19.53 -17.11
N THR A 278 -5.50 -20.67 -16.68
CA THR A 278 -4.53 -21.45 -17.46
C THR A 278 -5.26 -22.10 -18.65
N PRO A 279 -4.76 -21.98 -19.88
CA PRO A 279 -5.35 -22.70 -21.02
C PRO A 279 -5.24 -24.20 -20.77
N LEU A 280 -6.40 -24.86 -20.75
CA LEU A 280 -6.48 -26.30 -20.59
C LEU A 280 -6.24 -26.97 -21.92
N TYR A 281 -5.23 -27.84 -21.97
CA TYR A 281 -5.02 -28.71 -23.12
C TYR A 281 -4.84 -30.16 -22.63
N PRO A 282 -5.67 -31.12 -23.09
CA PRO A 282 -6.86 -30.95 -23.90
C PRO A 282 -7.97 -30.15 -23.20
N PHE A 283 -8.84 -29.51 -23.96
CA PHE A 283 -9.92 -28.67 -23.43
C PHE A 283 -10.77 -29.42 -22.41
N ARG A 284 -10.65 -29.07 -21.13
CA ARG A 284 -11.52 -29.49 -20.05
C ARG A 284 -12.28 -28.26 -19.54
N LEU A 285 -13.57 -28.46 -19.21
CA LEU A 285 -14.35 -27.39 -18.61
C LEU A 285 -13.75 -27.02 -17.24
N PRO A 286 -13.30 -25.78 -17.02
CA PRO A 286 -12.56 -25.38 -15.82
C PRO A 286 -13.46 -25.12 -14.59
N TYR A 287 -14.74 -25.49 -14.66
CA TYR A 287 -15.76 -25.10 -13.69
C TYR A 287 -16.19 -26.20 -12.73
N CYS A 288 -15.50 -27.34 -12.73
CA CYS A 288 -15.88 -28.46 -11.86
C CYS A 288 -15.50 -28.25 -10.40
N ASP A 289 -14.52 -27.37 -10.13
CA ASP A 289 -13.96 -27.16 -8.79
C ASP A 289 -14.12 -25.67 -8.40
N PHE A 290 -15.34 -25.21 -8.35
CA PHE A 290 -15.62 -23.88 -7.78
C PHE A 290 -15.57 -24.03 -6.25
N PRO A 291 -14.61 -23.36 -5.55
CA PRO A 291 -14.61 -23.33 -4.11
C PRO A 291 -15.74 -22.50 -3.56
#